data_cb283d8ed5f4ff37fecbd80edf93568c
#
_entry.id   cb283d8ed5f4ff37fecbd80edf93568c
#
_cell.length_a   1.000
_cell.length_b   1.000
_cell.length_c   1.000
_cell.angle_alpha   90.00
_cell.angle_beta   90.00
_cell.angle_gamma   90.00
#
_symmetry.space_group_name_H-M   'P 1'
#
loop_
_entity.id
_entity.type
_entity.pdbx_description
1 polymer ?
#
loop_
_entity_poly.entity_id
_entity_poly.type
_entity_poly.pdbx_seq_one_letter_code
_entity_poly.pdbx_strand_id
1 'polypeptide(L)'
;VETIESEGCEAVLPGLMWFVYNCLSAGDYNYKTFGTDKWSRHVKKAFRALLMQYQKPVTTALRKSTRFEVPTPITELMADAQRIVQLGNQAGEGWYLVGEMVDMIREGVPNIAVVQPFACLPNHVTGRGIFREIRRQFPQANVVSVDYDPGASQVNQLNRIKLMAATARDRNVSEERDAGQAVRPEPDEEIPTSPPTASRPDLNGKPVMELSVHL
;
A
#
# COMPACT_ATOMS: atom_id res chain seq x y z
N VAL A 1 6.31 -12.75 -5.56
CA VAL A 1 5.21 -12.85 -6.52
C VAL A 1 4.82 -14.31 -6.65
N GLU A 2 5.63 -15.19 -7.24
CA GLU A 2 5.31 -16.61 -7.50
C GLU A 2 4.70 -17.35 -6.30
N THR A 3 5.23 -17.11 -5.09
CA THR A 3 4.69 -17.73 -3.86
C THR A 3 3.27 -17.27 -3.56
N ILE A 4 2.96 -16.00 -3.77
CA ILE A 4 1.62 -15.44 -3.56
C ILE A 4 0.65 -16.01 -4.59
N GLU A 5 1.07 -16.04 -5.85
CA GLU A 5 0.27 -16.60 -6.94
C GLU A 5 0.04 -18.11 -6.79
N SER A 6 1.06 -18.87 -6.32
CA SER A 6 0.89 -20.31 -6.03
C SER A 6 -0.09 -20.60 -4.90
N GLU A 7 -0.32 -19.64 -4.00
CA GLU A 7 -1.37 -19.72 -2.97
C GLU A 7 -2.75 -19.27 -3.48
N GLY A 8 -2.90 -19.01 -4.77
CA GLY A 8 -4.16 -18.65 -5.40
C GLY A 8 -4.57 -17.19 -5.23
N CYS A 9 -3.63 -16.30 -4.91
CA CYS A 9 -3.86 -14.87 -4.76
C CYS A 9 -3.27 -14.09 -5.95
N GLU A 10 -3.75 -12.89 -6.21
CA GLU A 10 -3.12 -11.94 -7.14
C GLU A 10 -2.09 -11.11 -6.38
N ALA A 11 -0.90 -10.94 -6.96
CA ALA A 11 0.15 -10.12 -6.40
C ALA A 11 0.14 -8.72 -7.04
N VAL A 12 -0.07 -7.69 -6.24
CA VAL A 12 0.02 -6.28 -6.64
C VAL A 12 1.35 -5.71 -6.15
N LEU A 13 2.05 -4.99 -7.02
CA LEU A 13 3.33 -4.36 -6.70
C LEU A 13 3.22 -2.84 -6.77
N PRO A 14 3.84 -2.11 -5.83
CA PRO A 14 3.86 -0.65 -5.88
C PRO A 14 4.64 -0.14 -7.09
N GLY A 15 4.25 1.03 -7.56
CA GLY A 15 4.88 1.66 -8.71
C GLY A 15 6.22 2.30 -8.38
N LEU A 16 7.30 1.86 -9.02
CA LEU A 16 8.67 2.38 -8.81
C LEU A 16 8.80 3.92 -8.96
N MET A 17 8.00 4.54 -9.81
CA MET A 17 8.05 6.00 -10.03
C MET A 17 7.69 6.81 -8.79
N TRP A 18 6.89 6.27 -7.88
CA TRP A 18 6.52 6.94 -6.64
C TRP A 18 7.70 7.10 -5.69
N PHE A 19 8.61 6.14 -5.64
CA PHE A 19 9.85 6.29 -4.91
C PHE A 19 10.69 7.48 -5.41
N VAL A 20 10.76 7.68 -6.72
CA VAL A 20 11.43 8.86 -7.31
C VAL A 20 10.72 10.16 -6.86
N TYR A 21 9.40 10.19 -6.87
CA TYR A 21 8.65 11.35 -6.38
C TYR A 21 8.81 11.58 -4.88
N ASN A 22 8.93 10.52 -4.08
CA ASN A 22 9.27 10.63 -2.66
C ASN A 22 10.61 11.35 -2.46
N CYS A 23 11.66 10.90 -3.15
CA CYS A 23 13.00 11.53 -3.09
C CYS A 23 12.97 13.02 -3.49
N LEU A 24 12.16 13.37 -4.49
CA LEU A 24 12.00 14.75 -4.94
C LEU A 24 11.17 15.62 -3.98
N SER A 25 10.27 15.00 -3.22
CA SER A 25 9.38 15.69 -2.26
C SER A 25 10.08 16.09 -0.97
N ALA A 26 11.14 15.38 -0.57
CA ALA A 26 11.95 15.69 0.61
C ALA A 26 12.46 17.13 0.66
N GLY A 27 12.76 17.73 -0.49
CA GLY A 27 13.21 19.13 -0.58
C GLY A 27 12.19 20.16 -0.10
N ASP A 28 10.91 19.93 -0.35
CA ASP A 28 9.82 20.82 0.11
C ASP A 28 9.66 20.76 1.63
N TYR A 29 9.71 19.57 2.23
CA TYR A 29 9.66 19.39 3.67
C TYR A 29 10.87 20.03 4.36
N ASN A 30 12.08 19.76 3.89
CA ASN A 30 13.32 20.28 4.49
C ASN A 30 13.39 21.81 4.43
N TYR A 31 12.92 22.39 3.32
CA TYR A 31 12.83 23.85 3.23
C TYR A 31 11.83 24.44 4.23
N LYS A 32 10.65 23.86 4.36
CA LYS A 32 9.60 24.33 5.28
C LYS A 32 10.02 24.22 6.74
N THR A 33 10.69 23.12 7.08
CA THR A 33 11.02 22.78 8.48
C THR A 33 12.35 23.37 8.93
N PHE A 34 13.35 23.36 8.07
CA PHE A 34 14.73 23.74 8.43
C PHE A 34 15.26 24.99 7.70
N GLY A 35 14.49 25.55 6.77
CA GLY A 35 14.90 26.69 5.97
C GLY A 35 16.05 26.40 4.98
N THR A 36 16.33 25.10 4.75
CA THR A 36 17.49 24.66 3.96
C THR A 36 17.28 24.87 2.47
N ASP A 37 18.36 25.18 1.79
CA ASP A 37 18.61 25.13 0.34
C ASP A 37 17.40 25.39 -0.59
N LYS A 38 17.11 26.68 -0.77
CA LYS A 38 16.05 27.15 -1.70
C LYS A 38 16.29 26.69 -3.13
N TRP A 39 17.55 26.62 -3.57
CA TRP A 39 17.91 26.27 -4.94
C TRP A 39 17.60 24.78 -5.22
N SER A 40 18.07 23.88 -4.37
CA SER A 40 17.78 22.45 -4.48
C SER A 40 16.27 22.18 -4.52
N ARG A 41 15.48 22.88 -3.70
CA ARG A 41 14.02 22.80 -3.72
C ARG A 41 13.44 23.15 -5.09
N HIS A 42 13.90 24.27 -5.69
CA HIS A 42 13.38 24.70 -7.00
C HIS A 42 13.75 23.71 -8.12
N VAL A 43 15.00 23.21 -8.11
CA VAL A 43 15.45 22.19 -9.06
C VAL A 43 14.64 20.91 -8.93
N LYS A 44 14.47 20.38 -7.71
CA LYS A 44 13.66 19.17 -7.46
C LYS A 44 12.21 19.37 -7.88
N LYS A 45 11.64 20.55 -7.61
CA LYS A 45 10.25 20.86 -8.00
C LYS A 45 10.10 20.94 -9.52
N ALA A 46 11.04 21.57 -10.22
CA ALA A 46 11.04 21.63 -11.68
C ALA A 46 11.20 20.25 -12.31
N PHE A 47 12.10 19.42 -11.77
CA PHE A 47 12.31 18.06 -12.24
C PHE A 47 11.08 17.19 -11.99
N ARG A 48 10.45 17.29 -10.82
CA ARG A 48 9.17 16.61 -10.53
C ARG A 48 8.09 17.01 -11.54
N ALA A 49 7.94 18.29 -11.83
CA ALA A 49 6.96 18.78 -12.81
C ALA A 49 7.22 18.24 -14.22
N LEU A 50 8.50 18.14 -14.62
CA LEU A 50 8.89 17.53 -15.87
C LEU A 50 8.51 16.06 -15.93
N LEU A 51 8.83 15.26 -14.90
CA LEU A 51 8.46 13.85 -14.83
C LEU A 51 6.94 13.65 -14.88
N MET A 52 6.18 14.47 -14.15
CA MET A 52 4.71 14.43 -14.19
C MET A 52 4.18 14.71 -15.60
N GLN A 53 4.82 15.59 -16.36
CA GLN A 53 4.44 15.87 -17.75
C GLN A 53 4.67 14.63 -18.65
N TYR A 54 5.79 13.92 -18.49
CA TYR A 54 6.06 12.68 -19.22
C TYR A 54 5.12 11.54 -18.80
N GLN A 55 4.64 11.55 -17.57
CA GLN A 55 3.73 10.52 -17.07
C GLN A 55 2.28 10.71 -17.55
N LYS A 56 1.88 11.90 -17.97
CA LYS A 56 0.50 12.19 -18.42
C LYS A 56 -0.06 11.24 -19.46
N PRO A 57 0.67 10.87 -20.55
CA PRO A 57 0.16 9.92 -21.53
C PRO A 57 -0.14 8.55 -20.93
N VAL A 58 0.74 8.06 -20.02
CA VAL A 58 0.58 6.78 -19.32
C VAL A 58 -0.65 6.84 -18.41
N THR A 59 -0.77 7.88 -17.59
CA THR A 59 -1.93 8.11 -16.72
C THR A 59 -3.22 8.19 -17.52
N THR A 60 -3.19 8.83 -18.69
CA THR A 60 -4.36 8.93 -19.58
C THR A 60 -4.74 7.57 -20.15
N ALA A 61 -3.76 6.72 -20.50
CA ALA A 61 -4.01 5.36 -20.95
C ALA A 61 -4.58 4.48 -19.83
N LEU A 62 -4.02 4.58 -18.61
CA LEU A 62 -4.50 3.84 -17.44
C LEU A 62 -5.95 4.19 -17.08
N ARG A 63 -6.34 5.47 -17.15
CA ARG A 63 -7.74 5.90 -16.94
C ARG A 63 -8.74 5.27 -17.90
N LYS A 64 -8.29 4.84 -19.06
CA LYS A 64 -9.13 4.13 -20.05
C LYS A 64 -9.11 2.62 -19.86
N SER A 65 -8.22 2.12 -19.02
CA SER A 65 -8.12 0.70 -18.70
C SER A 65 -9.22 0.29 -17.73
N THR A 66 -9.78 -0.88 -17.94
CA THR A 66 -10.69 -1.52 -16.97
C THR A 66 -9.95 -2.44 -16.01
N ARG A 67 -8.66 -2.69 -16.26
CA ARG A 67 -7.85 -3.65 -15.50
C ARG A 67 -6.84 -2.97 -14.57
N PHE A 68 -6.30 -1.81 -14.98
CA PHE A 68 -5.25 -1.13 -14.24
C PHE A 68 -5.78 0.18 -13.67
N GLU A 69 -5.40 0.49 -12.45
CA GLU A 69 -5.75 1.72 -11.78
C GLU A 69 -4.75 2.84 -12.06
N VAL A 70 -5.19 4.06 -11.88
CA VAL A 70 -4.33 5.23 -11.97
C VAL A 70 -3.66 5.39 -10.61
N PRO A 71 -2.34 5.37 -10.55
CA PRO A 71 -1.64 5.51 -9.28
C PRO A 71 -1.98 6.80 -8.54
N THR A 72 -2.17 6.70 -7.24
CA THR A 72 -2.51 7.82 -6.35
C THR A 72 -1.42 8.90 -6.37
N PRO A 73 -1.78 10.19 -6.45
CA PRO A 73 -0.81 11.28 -6.43
C PRO A 73 0.03 11.28 -5.15
N ILE A 74 1.34 11.54 -5.26
CA ILE A 74 2.27 11.58 -4.11
C ILE A 74 1.81 12.51 -2.98
N THR A 75 1.06 13.56 -3.30
CA THR A 75 0.51 14.50 -2.31
C THR A 75 -0.57 13.88 -1.45
N GLU A 76 -1.33 12.93 -1.98
CA GLU A 76 -2.33 12.16 -1.24
C GLU A 76 -1.66 11.12 -0.35
N LEU A 77 -0.66 10.38 -0.88
CA LEU A 77 0.18 9.49 -0.08
C LEU A 77 0.83 10.22 1.11
N MET A 78 1.33 11.44 0.90
CA MET A 78 1.86 12.29 1.99
C MET A 78 0.80 12.61 3.04
N ALA A 79 -0.40 12.97 2.63
CA ALA A 79 -1.50 13.30 3.55
C ALA A 79 -1.93 12.08 4.37
N ASP A 80 -1.94 10.92 3.77
CA ASP A 80 -2.27 9.66 4.42
C ASP A 80 -1.19 9.21 5.39
N ALA A 81 0.06 9.23 4.97
CA ALA A 81 1.19 8.91 5.85
C ALA A 81 1.24 9.81 7.09
N GLN A 82 0.94 11.11 6.92
CA GLN A 82 1.03 12.11 8.00
C GLN A 82 0.05 11.83 9.15
N ARG A 83 -0.98 11.04 8.93
CA ARG A 83 -1.92 10.61 9.99
C ARG A 83 -1.31 9.60 10.96
N ILE A 84 -0.25 8.91 10.53
CA ILE A 84 0.39 7.81 11.27
C ILE A 84 1.81 8.15 11.67
N VAL A 85 2.59 8.75 10.76
CA VAL A 85 3.99 9.13 10.98
C VAL A 85 4.26 10.55 10.52
N GLN A 86 5.27 11.19 11.10
CA GLN A 86 5.71 12.50 10.63
C GLN A 86 6.49 12.37 9.31
N LEU A 87 6.23 13.29 8.37
CA LEU A 87 6.95 13.35 7.09
C LEU A 87 8.45 13.64 7.21
N GLY A 88 8.93 13.92 8.42
CA GLY A 88 10.35 14.01 8.75
C GLY A 88 11.09 12.68 8.76
N ASN A 89 10.38 11.56 8.75
CA ASN A 89 10.95 10.23 8.58
C ASN A 89 11.30 10.02 7.10
N GLN A 90 12.44 10.57 6.65
CA GLN A 90 12.85 10.61 5.24
C GLN A 90 14.04 9.70 4.93
N ALA A 91 14.53 8.91 5.91
CA ALA A 91 15.62 7.97 5.66
C ALA A 91 15.10 6.82 4.79
N GLY A 92 15.70 6.63 3.62
CA GLY A 92 15.23 5.67 2.62
C GLY A 92 13.80 5.97 2.18
N GLU A 93 12.93 4.99 2.23
CA GLU A 93 11.49 5.11 1.94
C GLU A 93 10.76 5.90 3.03
N GLY A 94 11.14 5.69 4.29
CA GLY A 94 10.62 6.45 5.43
C GLY A 94 9.10 6.49 5.51
N TRP A 95 8.53 7.71 5.51
CA TRP A 95 7.07 7.92 5.57
C TRP A 95 6.34 7.34 4.35
N TYR A 96 7.04 7.18 3.24
CA TYR A 96 6.46 6.71 1.99
C TYR A 96 5.90 5.28 2.12
N LEU A 97 6.61 4.36 2.82
CA LEU A 97 6.11 3.03 3.16
C LEU A 97 4.73 3.05 3.81
N VAL A 98 4.55 3.99 4.73
CA VAL A 98 3.27 4.15 5.43
C VAL A 98 2.18 4.65 4.50
N GLY A 99 2.51 5.62 3.66
CA GLY A 99 1.60 6.17 2.66
C GLY A 99 1.11 5.09 1.70
N GLU A 100 2.00 4.27 1.18
CA GLU A 100 1.66 3.14 0.30
C GLU A 100 0.74 2.14 1.01
N MET A 101 1.09 1.69 2.22
CA MET A 101 0.22 0.75 2.95
C MET A 101 -1.19 1.29 3.16
N VAL A 102 -1.34 2.57 3.50
CA VAL A 102 -2.66 3.19 3.70
C VAL A 102 -3.43 3.28 2.39
N ASP A 103 -2.76 3.68 1.31
CA ASP A 103 -3.32 3.80 -0.03
C ASP A 103 -3.89 2.46 -0.50
N MET A 104 -3.10 1.41 -0.44
CA MET A 104 -3.49 0.04 -0.77
C MET A 104 -4.70 -0.44 0.01
N ILE A 105 -4.71 -0.24 1.32
CA ILE A 105 -5.86 -0.62 2.15
C ILE A 105 -7.13 0.10 1.70
N ARG A 106 -7.02 1.38 1.30
CA ARG A 106 -8.16 2.17 0.79
C ARG A 106 -8.62 1.73 -0.59
N GLU A 107 -7.70 1.28 -1.41
CA GLU A 107 -8.00 0.71 -2.73
C GLU A 107 -8.55 -0.72 -2.66
N GLY A 108 -8.76 -1.26 -1.46
CA GLY A 108 -9.34 -2.58 -1.26
C GLY A 108 -8.32 -3.73 -1.27
N VAL A 109 -7.04 -3.42 -1.07
CA VAL A 109 -5.95 -4.41 -0.94
C VAL A 109 -5.41 -4.41 0.51
N PRO A 110 -6.15 -4.98 1.48
CA PRO A 110 -5.76 -4.94 2.89
C PRO A 110 -4.70 -5.99 3.27
N ASN A 111 -4.34 -6.90 2.37
CA ASN A 111 -3.40 -7.99 2.63
C ASN A 111 -2.01 -7.59 2.13
N ILE A 112 -1.14 -7.15 3.03
CA ILE A 112 0.13 -6.52 2.70
C ILE A 112 1.30 -7.29 3.29
N ALA A 113 2.24 -7.72 2.44
CA ALA A 113 3.53 -8.28 2.85
C ALA A 113 4.61 -7.21 2.74
N VAL A 114 5.11 -6.73 3.86
CA VAL A 114 6.24 -5.80 3.92
C VAL A 114 7.53 -6.60 3.94
N VAL A 115 8.25 -6.56 2.82
CA VAL A 115 9.53 -7.26 2.65
C VAL A 115 10.63 -6.45 3.35
N GLN A 116 11.36 -7.10 4.25
CA GLN A 116 12.40 -6.45 5.06
C GLN A 116 13.77 -6.97 4.66
N PRO A 117 14.59 -6.17 3.94
CA PRO A 117 16.00 -6.48 3.75
C PRO A 117 16.75 -6.42 5.08
N PHE A 118 17.83 -7.22 5.22
CA PHE A 118 18.66 -7.22 6.40
C PHE A 118 19.14 -5.80 6.78
N ALA A 119 18.96 -5.44 8.05
CA ALA A 119 19.35 -4.16 8.63
C ALA A 119 18.78 -2.90 7.94
N CYS A 120 17.73 -3.02 7.14
CA CYS A 120 17.06 -1.86 6.56
C CYS A 120 16.26 -1.10 7.63
N LEU A 121 16.81 0.01 8.12
CA LEU A 121 16.23 0.79 9.20
C LEU A 121 14.82 1.31 8.89
N PRO A 122 14.51 1.90 7.72
CA PRO A 122 13.17 2.36 7.39
C PRO A 122 12.13 1.24 7.47
N ASN A 123 12.44 0.07 6.91
CA ASN A 123 11.54 -1.08 6.93
C ASN A 123 11.24 -1.59 8.35
N HIS A 124 12.20 -1.49 9.27
CA HIS A 124 11.97 -1.86 10.66
C HIS A 124 11.18 -0.78 11.43
N VAL A 125 11.49 0.50 11.23
CA VAL A 125 10.90 1.62 12.00
C VAL A 125 9.54 2.03 11.41
N THR A 126 9.50 2.43 10.15
CA THR A 126 8.30 2.95 9.48
C THR A 126 7.53 1.86 8.72
N GLY A 127 8.13 0.72 8.46
CA GLY A 127 7.45 -0.48 7.98
C GLY A 127 6.82 -1.25 9.15
N ARG A 128 7.58 -2.19 9.73
CA ARG A 128 7.09 -3.09 10.79
C ARG A 128 6.65 -2.36 12.07
N GLY A 129 7.35 -1.29 12.46
CA GLY A 129 7.10 -0.58 13.72
C GLY A 129 5.70 0.04 13.82
N ILE A 130 5.04 0.32 12.68
CA ILE A 130 3.72 0.97 12.65
C ILE A 130 2.56 -0.02 12.47
N PHE A 131 2.78 -1.32 12.39
CA PHE A 131 1.71 -2.30 12.13
C PHE A 131 0.58 -2.26 13.15
N ARG A 132 0.91 -1.98 14.42
CA ARG A 132 -0.12 -1.83 15.46
C ARG A 132 -1.03 -0.65 15.17
N GLU A 133 -0.47 0.46 14.71
CA GLU A 133 -1.24 1.66 14.41
C GLU A 133 -2.05 1.48 13.12
N ILE A 134 -1.50 0.84 12.10
CA ILE A 134 -2.24 0.46 10.88
C ILE A 134 -3.47 -0.37 11.26
N ARG A 135 -3.30 -1.45 12.04
CA ARG A 135 -4.44 -2.29 12.44
C ARG A 135 -5.45 -1.57 13.34
N ARG A 136 -5.01 -0.58 14.10
CA ARG A 136 -5.90 0.26 14.92
C ARG A 136 -6.79 1.16 14.06
N GLN A 137 -6.23 1.76 13.01
CA GLN A 137 -6.97 2.64 12.11
C GLN A 137 -7.74 1.86 11.04
N PHE A 138 -7.23 0.73 10.63
CA PHE A 138 -7.77 -0.14 9.58
C PHE A 138 -7.89 -1.58 10.10
N PRO A 139 -8.97 -1.93 10.81
CA PRO A 139 -9.14 -3.27 11.41
C PRO A 139 -9.12 -4.41 10.38
N GLN A 140 -9.44 -4.10 9.12
CA GLN A 140 -9.37 -5.05 7.99
C GLN A 140 -7.92 -5.33 7.54
N ALA A 141 -6.93 -4.56 7.97
CA ALA A 141 -5.56 -4.70 7.51
C ALA A 141 -4.91 -6.00 8.02
N ASN A 142 -4.48 -6.82 7.08
CA ASN A 142 -3.72 -8.05 7.30
C ASN A 142 -2.27 -7.83 6.87
N VAL A 143 -1.48 -7.22 7.74
CA VAL A 143 -0.11 -6.79 7.44
C VAL A 143 0.88 -7.72 8.10
N VAL A 144 1.84 -8.27 7.34
CA VAL A 144 2.92 -9.12 7.81
C VAL A 144 4.27 -8.62 7.35
N SER A 145 5.32 -8.84 8.16
CA SER A 145 6.70 -8.60 7.73
C SER A 145 7.33 -9.91 7.27
N VAL A 146 8.07 -9.87 6.19
CA VAL A 146 8.84 -11.01 5.68
C VAL A 146 10.31 -10.61 5.62
N ASP A 147 11.12 -11.17 6.51
CA ASP A 147 12.54 -10.84 6.61
C ASP A 147 13.34 -11.58 5.53
N TYR A 148 14.10 -10.84 4.72
CA TYR A 148 15.01 -11.34 3.69
C TYR A 148 16.45 -11.07 4.11
N ASP A 149 16.98 -11.96 4.95
CA ASP A 149 18.30 -11.94 5.56
C ASP A 149 19.08 -13.15 5.06
N PRO A 150 20.36 -13.07 4.80
CA PRO A 150 21.18 -14.22 4.39
C PRO A 150 21.10 -15.42 5.34
N GLY A 151 20.77 -15.18 6.62
CA GLY A 151 20.54 -16.22 7.63
C GLY A 151 19.07 -16.59 7.85
N ALA A 152 18.12 -15.92 7.17
CA ALA A 152 16.71 -16.18 7.38
C ALA A 152 16.27 -17.54 6.81
N SER A 153 15.46 -18.25 7.58
CA SER A 153 14.90 -19.53 7.13
C SER A 153 13.86 -19.31 6.05
N GLN A 154 14.10 -19.87 4.85
CA GLN A 154 13.11 -19.87 3.75
C GLN A 154 11.75 -20.41 4.19
N VAL A 155 11.75 -21.41 5.07
CA VAL A 155 10.51 -21.98 5.64
C VAL A 155 9.73 -20.92 6.41
N ASN A 156 10.40 -20.09 7.21
CA ASN A 156 9.74 -19.02 7.95
C ASN A 156 9.14 -17.94 7.01
N GLN A 157 9.85 -17.57 5.95
CA GLN A 157 9.38 -16.64 4.95
C GLN A 157 8.11 -17.18 4.26
N LEU A 158 8.16 -18.42 3.78
CA LEU A 158 7.02 -19.10 3.16
C LEU A 158 5.83 -19.22 4.11
N ASN A 159 6.07 -19.62 5.36
CA ASN A 159 5.00 -19.77 6.35
C ASN A 159 4.28 -18.44 6.62
N ARG A 160 4.99 -17.33 6.69
CA ARG A 160 4.39 -16.01 6.88
C ARG A 160 3.50 -15.61 5.71
N ILE A 161 3.95 -15.83 4.48
CA ILE A 161 3.16 -15.56 3.26
C ILE A 161 1.94 -16.49 3.22
N LYS A 162 2.12 -17.78 3.49
CA LYS A 162 1.01 -18.76 3.50
C LYS A 162 -0.05 -18.44 4.55
N LEU A 163 0.38 -18.04 5.76
CA LEU A 163 -0.55 -17.64 6.82
C LEU A 163 -1.35 -16.38 6.41
N MET A 164 -0.69 -15.40 5.80
CA MET A 164 -1.36 -14.21 5.29
C MET A 164 -2.37 -14.58 4.20
N ALA A 165 -2.00 -15.45 3.25
CA ALA A 165 -2.89 -15.94 2.20
C ALA A 165 -4.09 -16.71 2.77
N ALA A 166 -3.88 -17.56 3.77
CA ALA A 166 -4.97 -18.28 4.45
C ALA A 166 -5.95 -17.29 5.09
N THR A 167 -5.44 -16.30 5.85
CA THR A 167 -6.28 -15.27 6.47
C THR A 167 -7.06 -14.45 5.42
N ALA A 168 -6.46 -14.14 4.28
CA ALA A 168 -7.13 -13.45 3.19
C ALA A 168 -8.30 -14.27 2.62
N ARG A 169 -8.08 -15.57 2.38
CA ARG A 169 -9.13 -16.49 1.89
C ARG A 169 -10.28 -16.65 2.87
N ASP A 170 -9.97 -16.83 4.17
CA ASP A 170 -10.99 -16.99 5.20
C ASP A 170 -11.89 -15.77 5.32
N ARG A 171 -11.33 -14.57 5.15
CA ARG A 171 -12.10 -13.32 5.14
C ARG A 171 -13.01 -13.21 3.92
N ASN A 172 -12.50 -13.51 2.71
CA ASN A 172 -13.33 -13.47 1.50
C ASN A 172 -14.51 -14.45 1.62
N VAL A 173 -14.28 -15.66 2.14
CA VAL A 173 -15.36 -16.64 2.35
C VAL A 173 -16.39 -16.16 3.37
N SER A 174 -15.97 -15.45 4.44
CA SER A 174 -16.90 -14.87 5.40
C SER A 174 -17.70 -13.71 4.81
N GLU A 175 -17.06 -12.81 4.07
CA GLU A 175 -17.72 -11.69 3.38
C GLU A 175 -18.74 -12.17 2.34
N GLU A 176 -18.41 -13.23 1.57
CA GLU A 176 -19.34 -13.86 0.62
C GLU A 176 -20.54 -14.50 1.31
N ARG A 177 -20.34 -15.13 2.48
CA ARG A 177 -21.43 -15.71 3.27
C ARG A 177 -22.36 -14.63 3.82
N ASP A 178 -21.79 -13.55 4.34
CA ASP A 178 -22.56 -12.43 4.89
C ASP A 178 -23.32 -11.69 3.78
N ALA A 179 -22.70 -11.47 2.61
CA ALA A 179 -23.35 -10.94 1.44
C ALA A 179 -24.49 -11.86 0.91
N GLY A 180 -24.27 -13.17 0.93
CA GLY A 180 -25.30 -14.16 0.55
C GLY A 180 -26.46 -14.24 1.54
N GLN A 181 -26.23 -13.93 2.82
CA GLN A 181 -27.29 -13.86 3.85
C GLN A 181 -28.06 -12.53 3.80
N ALA A 182 -27.40 -11.43 3.40
CA ALA A 182 -28.03 -10.11 3.24
C ALA A 182 -29.03 -10.03 2.07
N VAL A 183 -29.07 -11.02 1.18
CA VAL A 183 -30.00 -11.09 0.03
C VAL A 183 -31.40 -11.67 0.41
N ARG A 184 -31.73 -11.79 1.69
CA ARG A 184 -33.14 -11.92 2.13
C ARG A 184 -33.61 -10.56 2.63
N PRO A 185 -34.33 -9.77 1.81
CA PRO A 185 -34.96 -8.56 2.31
C PRO A 185 -36.12 -8.94 3.22
N GLU A 186 -36.01 -8.63 4.51
CA GLU A 186 -37.21 -8.34 5.28
C GLU A 186 -37.75 -6.99 4.79
N PRO A 187 -39.06 -6.85 4.58
CA PRO A 187 -39.63 -5.57 4.17
C PRO A 187 -39.58 -4.61 5.37
N ASP A 188 -38.99 -3.43 5.16
CA ASP A 188 -38.96 -2.26 6.05
C ASP A 188 -37.71 -2.05 6.93
N GLU A 189 -36.53 -1.89 6.33
CA GLU A 189 -35.45 -1.14 6.99
C GLU A 189 -34.75 -0.19 6.00
N GLU A 190 -34.63 1.08 6.42
CA GLU A 190 -34.01 2.16 5.66
C GLU A 190 -32.54 1.85 5.31
N ILE A 191 -32.17 2.08 4.06
CA ILE A 191 -30.85 1.83 3.48
C ILE A 191 -29.79 2.73 4.15
N PRO A 192 -28.74 2.20 4.78
CA PRO A 192 -27.60 3.01 5.23
C PRO A 192 -26.81 3.54 4.02
N THR A 193 -26.55 4.84 4.00
CA THR A 193 -25.95 5.58 2.87
C THR A 193 -24.43 5.49 2.79
N SER A 194 -23.79 4.39 3.20
CA SER A 194 -22.35 4.18 2.99
C SER A 194 -22.05 2.73 2.62
N PRO A 195 -21.36 2.47 1.49
CA PRO A 195 -21.00 1.12 1.09
C PRO A 195 -19.94 0.51 2.03
N PRO A 196 -20.05 -0.78 2.36
CA PRO A 196 -18.97 -1.48 3.08
C PRO A 196 -17.72 -1.54 2.19
N THR A 197 -16.56 -1.24 2.78
CA THR A 197 -15.24 -1.41 2.16
C THR A 197 -14.91 -2.92 2.08
N ALA A 198 -15.48 -3.61 1.11
CA ALA A 198 -15.11 -4.99 0.82
C ALA A 198 -13.75 -5.03 0.11
N SER A 199 -12.90 -6.00 0.47
CA SER A 199 -11.67 -6.26 -0.28
C SER A 199 -12.03 -6.62 -1.72
N ARG A 200 -11.39 -5.95 -2.68
CA ARG A 200 -11.66 -6.13 -4.10
C ARG A 200 -11.11 -7.48 -4.58
N PRO A 201 -11.93 -8.43 -5.02
CA PRO A 201 -11.43 -9.63 -5.69
C PRO A 201 -10.92 -9.27 -7.10
N ASP A 202 -10.02 -10.09 -7.66
CA ASP A 202 -9.65 -10.01 -9.07
C ASP A 202 -10.86 -10.33 -9.97
N LEU A 203 -10.68 -10.22 -11.29
CA LEU A 203 -11.73 -10.54 -12.28
C LEU A 203 -12.20 -12.00 -12.24
N ASN A 204 -11.51 -12.88 -11.49
CA ASN A 204 -11.82 -14.29 -11.31
C ASN A 204 -12.26 -14.64 -9.89
N GLY A 205 -12.52 -13.65 -9.03
CA GLY A 205 -12.97 -13.87 -7.65
C GLY A 205 -11.86 -14.28 -6.67
N LYS A 206 -10.57 -14.16 -7.05
CA LYS A 206 -9.45 -14.51 -6.16
C LYS A 206 -9.13 -13.36 -5.21
N PRO A 207 -8.69 -13.63 -3.97
CA PRO A 207 -8.24 -12.59 -3.04
C PRO A 207 -7.01 -11.87 -3.57
N VAL A 208 -7.04 -10.54 -3.55
CA VAL A 208 -5.90 -9.70 -3.96
C VAL A 208 -4.95 -9.53 -2.78
N MET A 209 -3.67 -9.80 -3.02
CA MET A 209 -2.60 -9.63 -2.03
C MET A 209 -1.48 -8.80 -2.62
N GLU A 210 -0.93 -7.92 -1.81
CA GLU A 210 0.21 -7.12 -2.23
C GLU A 210 1.52 -7.59 -1.61
N LEU A 211 2.55 -7.55 -2.46
CA LEU A 211 3.94 -7.70 -2.06
C LEU A 211 4.60 -6.31 -2.14
N SER A 212 4.69 -5.62 -1.00
CA SER A 212 5.51 -4.41 -0.91
C SER A 212 6.99 -4.80 -0.90
N VAL A 213 7.61 -4.77 -2.08
CA VAL A 213 9.05 -5.01 -2.26
C VAL A 213 9.74 -3.67 -2.36
N HIS A 214 10.51 -3.34 -1.33
CA HIS A 214 11.39 -2.17 -1.35
C HIS A 214 12.83 -2.65 -1.56
N LEU A 215 13.43 -2.21 -2.66
CA LEU A 215 14.83 -2.47 -3.04
C LEU A 215 15.79 -1.51 -2.33
#